data_b735397a157ef9e023cf03010020a513
#
_entry.id   b735397a157ef9e023cf03010020a513
#
_cell.length_a   1.000
_cell.length_b   1.000
_cell.length_c   1.000
_cell.angle_alpha   90.00
_cell.angle_beta   90.00
_cell.angle_gamma   90.00
#
_symmetry.space_group_name_H-M   'P 1'
#
loop_
_entity.id
_entity.type
_entity.pdbx_description
1 polymer ?
#
loop_
_entity_poly.entity_id
_entity_poly.type
_entity_poly.pdbx_seq_one_letter_code
_entity_poly.pdbx_strand_id
1 'polypeptide(L)'
;DQGWMLADYDYRIVMLRGDMTHYERPTAEGLIPKSPGHHQEWINACKTGSPTLCDFDYSGALIEHNLLALVAYRLGRKIEWNAETLTAVGCPEAEPLIRRTYRDGWVLNG
;
A
#
# COMPACT_ATOMS: atom_id res chain seq x y z
N ASP A 1 1.25 -1.12 -19.76
CA ASP A 1 0.59 -0.53 -20.92
C ASP A 1 -0.26 -1.52 -21.73
N GLN A 2 -0.72 -2.60 -21.11
CA GLN A 2 -1.58 -3.56 -21.79
C GLN A 2 -3.05 -3.45 -21.39
N GLY A 3 -3.38 -2.51 -20.52
CA GLY A 3 -4.73 -2.34 -20.08
C GLY A 3 -4.86 -1.41 -18.88
N TRP A 4 -6.04 -1.38 -18.32
CA TRP A 4 -6.34 -0.65 -17.10
C TRP A 4 -7.28 -1.47 -16.20
N MET A 5 -7.26 -1.16 -14.93
CA MET A 5 -8.14 -1.72 -13.93
C MET A 5 -8.83 -0.59 -13.18
N LEU A 6 -10.14 -0.70 -13.05
CA LEU A 6 -10.93 0.11 -12.14
C LEU A 6 -11.39 -0.79 -10.99
N ALA A 7 -11.10 -0.42 -9.77
CA ALA A 7 -11.48 -1.17 -8.58
C ALA A 7 -12.22 -0.27 -7.59
N ASP A 8 -13.27 -0.80 -7.03
CA ASP A 8 -13.98 -0.31 -5.87
C ASP A 8 -13.91 -1.39 -4.78
N TYR A 9 -14.53 -1.17 -3.64
CA TYR A 9 -14.48 -2.07 -2.49
C TYR A 9 -14.81 -3.53 -2.83
N ASP A 10 -15.90 -3.75 -3.56
CA ASP A 10 -16.38 -5.09 -3.94
C ASP A 10 -16.28 -5.39 -5.43
N TYR A 11 -16.09 -4.37 -6.26
CA TYR A 11 -16.12 -4.50 -7.70
C TYR A 11 -14.80 -4.15 -8.33
N ARG A 12 -14.46 -4.88 -9.38
CA ARG A 12 -13.31 -4.61 -10.22
C ARG A 12 -13.62 -4.91 -11.67
N ILE A 13 -13.19 -4.03 -12.51
CA ILE A 13 -13.25 -4.15 -13.96
C ILE A 13 -11.81 -4.16 -14.44
N VAL A 14 -11.44 -5.16 -15.23
CA VAL A 14 -10.13 -5.26 -15.86
C VAL A 14 -10.36 -5.24 -17.37
N MET A 15 -9.70 -4.33 -18.07
CA MET A 15 -9.71 -4.26 -19.52
C MET A 15 -8.29 -4.45 -20.04
N LEU A 16 -8.08 -5.51 -20.79
CA LEU A 16 -6.83 -5.82 -21.43
C LEU A 16 -6.96 -5.57 -22.92
N ARG A 17 -6.09 -4.72 -23.49
CA ARG A 17 -6.05 -4.40 -24.94
C ARG A 17 -7.40 -3.96 -25.52
N GLY A 18 -8.21 -3.28 -24.71
CA GLY A 18 -9.55 -2.85 -25.11
C GLY A 18 -10.64 -3.92 -25.06
N ASP A 19 -10.31 -5.11 -24.57
CA ASP A 19 -11.24 -6.25 -24.47
C ASP A 19 -11.35 -6.75 -23.02
N MET A 20 -12.56 -6.82 -22.51
CA MET A 20 -12.86 -7.34 -21.17
C MET A 20 -13.17 -8.85 -21.18
N THR A 21 -13.37 -9.45 -22.34
CA THR A 21 -13.82 -10.85 -22.47
C THR A 21 -12.70 -11.87 -22.28
N HIS A 22 -11.45 -11.43 -22.41
CA HIS A 22 -10.26 -12.30 -22.31
C HIS A 22 -9.59 -12.31 -20.92
N TYR A 23 -10.16 -11.59 -19.95
CA TYR A 23 -9.64 -11.64 -18.59
C TYR A 23 -10.25 -12.81 -17.81
N GLU A 24 -9.50 -13.87 -17.68
CA GLU A 24 -9.84 -14.96 -16.77
C GLU A 24 -9.36 -14.61 -15.35
N ARG A 25 -10.33 -14.51 -14.45
CA ARG A 25 -10.02 -14.25 -13.03
C ARG A 25 -9.29 -15.44 -12.44
N PRO A 26 -8.11 -15.25 -11.79
CA PRO A 26 -7.46 -16.33 -11.06
C PRO A 26 -8.43 -16.92 -10.04
N THR A 27 -8.49 -18.24 -9.98
CA THR A 27 -9.24 -18.91 -8.92
C THR A 27 -8.60 -18.61 -7.57
N ALA A 28 -9.40 -18.32 -6.56
CA ALA A 28 -8.90 -17.97 -5.22
C ALA A 28 -8.17 -19.13 -4.52
N GLU A 29 -8.35 -20.36 -5.01
CA GLU A 29 -7.67 -21.55 -4.51
C GLU A 29 -6.18 -21.45 -4.80
N GLY A 30 -5.39 -21.39 -3.74
CA GLY A 30 -3.92 -21.40 -3.79
C GLY A 30 -3.24 -20.04 -3.84
N LEU A 31 -3.96 -18.92 -3.95
CA LEU A 31 -3.35 -17.60 -3.97
C LEU A 31 -3.30 -16.95 -2.57
N ILE A 32 -4.44 -16.84 -1.92
CA ILE A 32 -4.55 -16.25 -0.59
C ILE A 32 -5.50 -17.13 0.24
N PRO A 33 -5.13 -17.52 1.46
CA PRO A 33 -6.02 -18.26 2.35
C PRO A 33 -7.33 -17.50 2.60
N LYS A 34 -8.42 -18.23 2.76
CA LYS A 34 -9.69 -17.61 3.12
C LYS A 34 -9.61 -17.02 4.52
N SER A 35 -9.77 -15.70 4.61
CA SER A 35 -9.79 -15.00 5.88
C SER A 35 -11.12 -15.21 6.63
N PRO A 36 -11.08 -15.40 7.96
CA PRO A 36 -12.28 -15.33 8.79
C PRO A 36 -12.78 -13.87 9.00
N GLY A 37 -12.10 -12.90 8.39
CA GLY A 37 -12.29 -11.47 8.56
C GLY A 37 -11.16 -10.84 9.38
N HIS A 38 -10.78 -9.61 9.01
CA HIS A 38 -9.60 -8.95 9.57
C HIS A 38 -9.63 -8.76 11.09
N HIS A 39 -10.77 -8.49 11.70
CA HIS A 39 -10.89 -8.42 13.15
C HIS A 39 -10.66 -9.77 13.81
N GLN A 40 -11.23 -10.85 13.25
CA GLN A 40 -11.07 -12.19 13.80
C GLN A 40 -9.65 -12.71 13.62
N GLU A 41 -9.00 -12.42 12.50
CA GLU A 41 -7.57 -12.69 12.30
C GLU A 41 -6.72 -12.04 13.38
N TRP A 42 -6.94 -10.75 13.62
CA TRP A 42 -6.20 -10.01 14.64
C TRP A 42 -6.40 -10.59 16.04
N ILE A 43 -7.65 -10.87 16.43
CA ILE A 43 -7.96 -11.50 17.72
C ILE A 43 -7.28 -12.88 17.85
N ASN A 44 -7.32 -13.69 16.79
CA ASN A 44 -6.69 -14.99 16.77
C ASN A 44 -5.16 -14.87 16.90
N ALA A 45 -4.56 -13.95 16.16
CA ALA A 45 -3.12 -13.68 16.24
C ALA A 45 -2.69 -13.25 17.65
N CYS A 46 -3.45 -12.37 18.30
CA CYS A 46 -3.19 -11.97 19.69
C CYS A 46 -3.24 -13.14 20.67
N LYS A 47 -4.12 -14.12 20.42
CA LYS A 47 -4.29 -15.29 21.30
C LYS A 47 -3.28 -16.39 21.04
N THR A 48 -2.86 -16.58 19.81
CA THR A 48 -2.11 -17.77 19.37
C THR A 48 -0.71 -17.46 18.85
N GLY A 49 -0.38 -16.18 18.59
CA GLY A 49 0.85 -15.80 17.89
C GLY A 49 0.86 -16.16 16.40
N SER A 50 -0.30 -16.52 15.82
CA SER A 50 -0.38 -16.84 14.39
C SER A 50 -0.18 -15.58 13.53
N PRO A 51 0.37 -15.73 12.31
CA PRO A 51 0.47 -14.61 11.38
C PRO A 51 -0.90 -14.11 10.93
N THR A 52 -0.98 -12.85 10.52
CA THR A 52 -2.15 -12.26 9.87
C THR A 52 -1.86 -12.01 8.39
N LEU A 53 -2.91 -11.97 7.55
CA LEU A 53 -2.76 -11.66 6.14
C LEU A 53 -2.42 -10.18 5.89
N CYS A 54 -2.73 -9.31 6.86
CA CYS A 54 -2.45 -7.88 6.83
C CYS A 54 -1.49 -7.52 7.97
N ASP A 55 -0.30 -8.09 7.97
CA ASP A 55 0.77 -7.68 8.88
C ASP A 55 1.29 -6.27 8.58
N PHE A 56 2.17 -5.76 9.42
CA PHE A 56 2.69 -4.40 9.25
C PHE A 56 3.63 -4.26 8.06
N ASP A 57 4.33 -5.32 7.66
CA ASP A 57 5.22 -5.27 6.50
C ASP A 57 4.40 -5.11 5.22
N TYR A 58 3.36 -5.93 5.04
CA TYR A 58 2.45 -5.81 3.91
C TYR A 58 1.67 -4.49 3.93
N SER A 59 1.06 -4.17 5.06
CA SER A 59 0.22 -2.97 5.19
C SER A 59 1.05 -1.69 5.13
N GLY A 60 2.27 -1.71 5.65
CA GLY A 60 3.23 -0.60 5.56
C GLY A 60 3.61 -0.29 4.12
N ALA A 61 3.99 -1.30 3.35
CA ALA A 61 4.31 -1.13 1.93
C ALA A 61 3.11 -0.61 1.12
N LEU A 62 1.90 -1.06 1.43
CA LEU A 62 0.68 -0.61 0.77
C LEU A 62 0.37 0.86 1.08
N ILE A 63 0.45 1.27 2.35
CA ILE A 63 0.16 2.65 2.75
C ILE A 63 1.25 3.62 2.27
N GLU A 64 2.51 3.17 2.19
CA GLU A 64 3.61 3.94 1.63
C GLU A 64 3.30 4.41 0.21
N HIS A 65 2.82 3.52 -0.66
CA HIS A 65 2.39 3.87 -2.02
C HIS A 65 1.33 4.97 -2.04
N ASN A 66 0.32 4.85 -1.19
CA ASN A 66 -0.75 5.85 -1.10
C ASN A 66 -0.24 7.21 -0.62
N LEU A 67 0.64 7.21 0.39
CA LEU A 67 1.23 8.44 0.92
C LEU A 67 2.18 9.10 -0.08
N LEU A 68 2.97 8.35 -0.82
CA LEU A 68 3.85 8.87 -1.88
C LEU A 68 3.05 9.51 -3.02
N ALA A 69 1.90 8.93 -3.37
CA ALA A 69 1.00 9.56 -4.33
C ALA A 69 0.53 10.95 -3.87
N LEU A 70 0.23 11.12 -2.59
CA LEU A 70 -0.13 12.42 -2.01
C LEU A 70 1.04 13.41 -2.02
N VAL A 71 2.26 12.94 -1.73
CA VAL A 71 3.47 13.80 -1.81
C VAL A 71 3.69 14.26 -3.24
N ALA A 72 3.65 13.36 -4.22
CA ALA A 72 3.79 13.70 -5.63
C ALA A 72 2.70 14.67 -6.10
N TYR A 73 1.46 14.46 -5.67
CA TYR A 73 0.34 15.37 -5.97
C TYR A 73 0.58 16.78 -5.42
N ARG A 74 1.02 16.89 -4.17
CA ARG A 74 1.30 18.20 -3.54
C ARG A 74 2.47 18.94 -4.19
N LEU A 75 3.47 18.21 -4.66
CA LEU A 75 4.62 18.77 -5.38
C LEU A 75 4.31 19.07 -6.84
N GLY A 76 3.21 18.54 -7.39
CA GLY A 76 2.82 18.68 -8.78
C GLY A 76 3.78 18.01 -9.77
N ARG A 77 4.58 17.04 -9.31
CA ARG A 77 5.56 16.35 -10.15
C ARG A 77 5.79 14.92 -9.72
N LYS A 78 6.34 14.12 -10.65
CA LYS A 78 6.86 12.79 -10.35
C LYS A 78 8.00 12.88 -9.31
N ILE A 79 8.02 11.96 -8.37
CA ILE A 79 9.11 11.73 -7.42
C ILE A 79 9.74 10.36 -7.68
N GLU A 80 11.04 10.25 -7.46
CA GLU A 80 11.76 8.99 -7.38
C GLU A 80 11.96 8.65 -5.91
N TRP A 81 11.57 7.44 -5.54
CA TRP A 81 11.55 7.02 -4.16
C TRP A 81 12.57 5.93 -3.88
N ASN A 82 13.34 6.10 -2.82
CA ASN A 82 14.18 5.05 -2.26
C ASN A 82 13.52 4.50 -1.00
N ALA A 83 12.95 3.29 -1.10
CA ALA A 83 12.24 2.64 0.00
C ALA A 83 13.17 2.16 1.13
N GLU A 84 14.45 1.91 0.85
CA GLU A 84 15.41 1.47 1.88
C GLU A 84 15.78 2.61 2.83
N THR A 85 15.93 3.82 2.28
CA THR A 85 16.30 5.02 3.05
C THR A 85 15.10 5.90 3.39
N LEU A 86 13.93 5.57 2.87
CA LEU A 86 12.69 6.34 3.00
C LEU A 86 12.88 7.82 2.60
N THR A 87 13.48 8.02 1.42
CA THR A 87 13.80 9.37 0.90
C THR A 87 13.35 9.56 -0.54
N ALA A 88 12.95 10.78 -0.87
CA ALA A 88 12.71 11.19 -2.25
C ALA A 88 14.05 11.60 -2.91
N VAL A 89 14.49 10.83 -3.91
CA VAL A 89 15.79 11.01 -4.56
C VAL A 89 15.81 12.34 -5.33
N GLY A 90 16.79 13.19 -5.05
CA GLY A 90 16.95 14.46 -5.73
C GLY A 90 15.78 15.46 -5.55
N CYS A 91 14.99 15.30 -4.48
CA CYS A 91 13.81 16.11 -4.22
C CYS A 91 13.74 16.59 -2.76
N PRO A 92 14.63 17.48 -2.32
CA PRO A 92 14.67 17.93 -0.92
C PRO A 92 13.38 18.64 -0.47
N GLU A 93 12.63 19.23 -1.38
CA GLU A 93 11.34 19.84 -1.09
C GLU A 93 10.24 18.83 -0.71
N ALA A 94 10.46 17.54 -0.93
CA ALA A 94 9.57 16.50 -0.45
C ALA A 94 9.73 16.24 1.05
N GLU A 95 10.90 16.51 1.62
CA GLU A 95 11.23 16.14 3.00
C GLU A 95 10.24 16.69 4.04
N PRO A 96 9.81 17.97 4.00
CA PRO A 96 8.81 18.49 4.94
C PRO A 96 7.41 17.86 4.79
N LEU A 97 7.13 17.22 3.64
CA LEU A 97 5.87 16.51 3.41
C LEU A 97 5.94 15.05 3.88
N ILE A 98 7.14 14.49 3.95
CA ILE A 98 7.40 13.10 4.35
C ILE A 98 7.64 13.03 5.85
N ARG A 99 8.47 13.91 6.39
CA ARG A 99 8.87 13.92 7.80
C ARG A 99 8.27 15.11 8.53
N ARG A 100 7.73 14.83 9.70
CA ARG A 100 7.15 15.85 10.56
C ARG A 100 8.22 16.39 11.51
N THR A 101 8.27 17.72 11.64
CA THR A 101 8.99 18.34 12.76
C THR A 101 8.15 18.22 14.02
N TYR A 102 8.68 17.58 15.02
CA TYR A 102 8.03 17.46 16.32
C TYR A 102 8.35 18.68 17.21
N ARG A 103 7.50 18.93 18.19
CA ARG A 103 7.74 19.96 19.20
C ARG A 103 8.98 19.61 20.03
N ASP A 104 9.61 20.62 20.63
CA ASP A 104 10.79 20.45 21.47
C ASP A 104 10.58 19.40 22.57
N GLY A 105 11.55 18.52 22.74
CA GLY A 105 11.53 17.42 23.72
C GLY A 105 10.75 16.18 23.27
N TRP A 106 10.22 16.15 22.04
CA TRP A 106 9.55 14.97 21.49
C TRP A 106 10.36 14.43 20.31
N VAL A 107 10.82 13.19 20.44
CA VAL A 107 11.56 12.47 19.41
C VAL A 107 10.85 11.15 19.14
N LEU A 108 10.64 10.81 17.88
CA LEU A 108 10.21 9.47 17.49
C LEU A 108 11.45 8.58 17.49
N ASN A 109 11.54 7.68 18.46
CA ASN A 109 12.60 6.66 18.51
C ASN A 109 12.14 5.47 17.65
N GLY A 110 12.71 5.34 16.46
CA GLY A 110 12.47 4.25 15.56
C GLY A 110 13.62 4.11 14.58
#